data_e420dca0d5c092f62b26a1535fb676e1
#
_entry.id   e420dca0d5c092f62b26a1535fb676e1
#
_cell.length_a   1.000
_cell.length_b   1.000
_cell.length_c   1.000
_cell.angle_alpha   90.00
_cell.angle_beta   90.00
_cell.angle_gamma   90.00
#
_symmetry.space_group_name_H-M   'P 1'
#
loop_
_entity.id
_entity.type
_entity.pdbx_description
1 polymer ?
#
loop_
_entity_poly.entity_id
_entity_poly.type
_entity_poly.pdbx_seq_one_letter_code
_entity_poly.pdbx_strand_id
1 'polypeptide(L)'
;MKKFLTVWGLLLFISITSYSQEKKYALYSVAFYNLENLFDTIHDAGKNDFEYLPNGKNKWNSMKYEAKLKNMSEILSQLSTDKLPLGPTIIGMSEVENRRVLEDLLKQPALSDRGYEIVHYEGPDRRGVFPVGLPISSE
;
A
#
# COMPACT_ATOMS: atom_id res chain seq x y z
N MET A 1 37.41 -43.63 37.14
CA MET A 1 37.45 -43.34 35.73
C MET A 1 36.07 -43.40 35.05
N LYS A 2 35.21 -44.39 35.27
CA LYS A 2 33.87 -44.50 34.63
C LYS A 2 32.92 -43.33 34.96
N LYS A 3 32.95 -42.75 36.19
CA LYS A 3 32.09 -41.63 36.62
C LYS A 3 32.51 -40.31 35.95
N PHE A 4 33.76 -40.09 35.61
CA PHE A 4 34.23 -38.91 34.91
C PHE A 4 33.80 -38.87 33.46
N LEU A 5 33.78 -40.00 32.79
CA LEU A 5 33.33 -40.10 31.40
C LEU A 5 31.82 -39.79 31.25
N THR A 6 31.00 -40.18 32.23
CA THR A 6 29.56 -39.88 32.19
C THR A 6 29.25 -38.40 32.40
N VAL A 7 30.02 -37.69 33.22
CA VAL A 7 29.86 -36.25 33.43
C VAL A 7 30.28 -35.46 32.18
N TRP A 8 31.36 -35.83 31.51
CA TRP A 8 31.79 -35.22 30.25
C TRP A 8 30.83 -35.50 29.09
N GLY A 9 30.23 -36.68 29.00
CA GLY A 9 29.20 -37.01 28.04
C GLY A 9 27.92 -36.15 28.22
N LEU A 10 27.52 -35.89 29.47
CA LEU A 10 26.36 -35.08 29.78
C LEU A 10 26.59 -33.58 29.46
N LEU A 11 27.79 -33.07 29.72
CA LEU A 11 28.20 -31.71 29.38
C LEU A 11 28.27 -31.48 27.85
N LEU A 12 28.70 -32.46 27.08
CA LEU A 12 28.71 -32.39 25.62
C LEU A 12 27.29 -32.41 25.05
N PHE A 13 26.34 -33.11 25.67
CA PHE A 13 24.95 -33.15 25.20
C PHE A 13 24.20 -31.86 25.44
N ILE A 14 24.52 -31.08 26.50
CA ILE A 14 23.89 -29.79 26.81
C ILE A 14 24.36 -28.71 25.83
N SER A 15 25.56 -28.80 25.29
CA SER A 15 26.08 -27.80 24.35
C SER A 15 25.47 -27.90 22.94
N ILE A 16 24.78 -28.99 22.61
CA ILE A 16 24.18 -29.17 21.26
C ILE A 16 22.76 -28.56 21.16
N THR A 17 22.13 -28.24 22.29
CA THR A 17 20.76 -27.75 22.31
C THR A 17 20.61 -26.21 22.33
N SER A 18 21.70 -25.47 22.21
CA SER A 18 21.64 -24.01 22.04
C SER A 18 21.27 -23.68 20.59
N TYR A 19 20.05 -23.96 20.18
CA TYR A 19 19.49 -23.37 18.99
C TYR A 19 19.26 -21.89 19.27
N SER A 20 20.09 -21.06 18.65
CA SER A 20 19.81 -19.64 18.56
C SER A 20 18.46 -19.48 17.85
N GLN A 21 17.44 -19.02 18.56
CA GLN A 21 16.20 -18.60 17.90
C GLN A 21 16.55 -17.39 17.05
N GLU A 22 16.58 -17.58 15.74
CA GLU A 22 16.64 -16.47 14.79
C GLU A 22 15.41 -15.60 15.02
N LYS A 23 15.61 -14.39 15.52
CA LYS A 23 14.52 -13.42 15.65
C LYS A 23 14.06 -13.04 14.25
N LYS A 24 12.88 -13.52 13.84
CA LYS A 24 12.22 -13.09 12.61
C LYS A 24 11.64 -11.69 12.85
N TYR A 25 12.06 -10.73 12.06
CA TYR A 25 11.52 -9.37 12.06
C TYR A 25 10.65 -9.21 10.84
N ALA A 26 9.43 -8.70 11.03
CA ALA A 26 8.60 -8.21 9.92
C ALA A 26 8.87 -6.71 9.74
N LEU A 27 9.11 -6.29 8.51
CA LEU A 27 9.31 -4.89 8.15
C LEU A 27 8.02 -4.36 7.54
N TYR A 28 7.48 -3.30 8.12
CA TYR A 28 6.33 -2.58 7.60
C TYR A 28 6.73 -1.13 7.31
N SER A 29 6.13 -0.55 6.29
CA SER A 29 6.29 0.87 6.02
C SER A 29 4.96 1.55 5.73
N VAL A 30 4.89 2.83 6.06
CA VAL A 30 3.73 3.68 5.81
C VAL A 30 4.19 4.85 4.96
N ALA A 31 3.47 5.13 3.88
CA ALA A 31 3.66 6.31 3.05
C ALA A 31 2.39 7.15 3.06
N PHE A 32 2.53 8.43 2.74
CA PHE A 32 1.41 9.33 2.50
C PHE A 32 1.66 10.11 1.21
N TYR A 33 0.64 10.18 0.35
CA TYR A 33 0.74 10.86 -0.93
C TYR A 33 -0.50 11.67 -1.25
N ASN A 34 -0.32 12.93 -1.67
CA ASN A 34 -1.40 13.78 -2.16
C ASN A 34 -1.58 13.54 -3.67
N LEU A 35 -2.77 13.12 -4.08
CA LEU A 35 -3.09 12.83 -5.48
C LEU A 35 -3.53 14.07 -6.27
N GLU A 36 -3.42 15.27 -5.67
CA GLU A 36 -3.66 16.57 -6.34
C GLU A 36 -4.98 16.59 -7.11
N ASN A 37 -6.09 16.35 -6.42
CA ASN A 37 -7.42 16.28 -7.00
C ASN A 37 -7.57 15.18 -8.05
N LEU A 38 -7.47 13.94 -7.62
CA LEU A 38 -7.80 12.81 -8.47
C LEU A 38 -9.32 12.67 -8.57
N PHE A 39 -9.87 13.19 -9.65
CA PHE A 39 -11.29 13.12 -10.02
C PHE A 39 -11.44 12.26 -11.28
N ASP A 40 -12.58 11.57 -11.39
CA ASP A 40 -12.96 10.96 -12.67
C ASP A 40 -13.69 11.98 -13.57
N THR A 41 -14.40 11.50 -14.58
CA THR A 41 -15.10 12.35 -15.57
C THR A 41 -16.62 12.29 -15.45
N ILE A 42 -17.14 11.71 -14.35
CA ILE A 42 -18.55 11.43 -14.11
C ILE A 42 -19.03 12.25 -12.94
N HIS A 43 -20.15 12.97 -13.11
CA HIS A 43 -20.73 13.75 -12.03
C HIS A 43 -21.32 12.84 -10.94
N ASP A 44 -20.88 13.04 -9.70
CA ASP A 44 -21.43 12.40 -8.52
C ASP A 44 -22.57 13.24 -7.93
N ALA A 45 -23.76 12.64 -7.81
CA ALA A 45 -24.96 13.34 -7.33
C ALA A 45 -24.73 13.99 -5.95
N GLY A 46 -25.02 15.28 -5.85
CA GLY A 46 -24.85 16.05 -4.62
C GLY A 46 -23.41 16.52 -4.35
N LYS A 47 -22.48 16.30 -5.26
CA LYS A 47 -21.09 16.79 -5.16
C LYS A 47 -20.86 18.01 -6.05
N ASN A 48 -19.95 18.88 -5.64
CA ASN A 48 -19.51 20.03 -6.43
C ASN A 48 -18.23 19.70 -7.21
N ASP A 49 -18.37 18.81 -8.21
CA ASP A 49 -17.31 18.28 -9.05
C ASP A 49 -17.33 18.84 -10.48
N PHE A 50 -18.22 19.81 -10.76
CA PHE A 50 -18.47 20.34 -12.11
C PHE A 50 -17.23 20.86 -12.83
N GLU A 51 -16.20 21.29 -12.10
CA GLU A 51 -14.94 21.75 -12.70
C GLU A 51 -14.14 20.59 -13.33
N TYR A 52 -14.37 19.35 -12.84
CA TYR A 52 -13.68 18.15 -13.27
C TYR A 52 -14.48 17.30 -14.26
N LEU A 53 -15.47 17.88 -14.90
CA LEU A 53 -16.22 17.25 -15.99
C LEU A 53 -15.64 17.63 -17.37
N PRO A 54 -15.92 16.84 -18.41
CA PRO A 54 -15.47 17.14 -19.78
C PRO A 54 -15.92 18.53 -20.29
N ASN A 55 -17.10 18.95 -19.85
CA ASN A 55 -17.65 20.29 -20.18
C ASN A 55 -17.35 21.35 -19.13
N GLY A 56 -16.67 20.97 -18.03
CA GLY A 56 -16.31 21.86 -16.94
C GLY A 56 -15.16 22.79 -17.27
N LYS A 57 -14.80 23.65 -16.31
CA LYS A 57 -13.72 24.64 -16.43
C LYS A 57 -12.39 24.01 -16.83
N ASN A 58 -12.05 22.87 -16.26
CA ASN A 58 -10.77 22.20 -16.46
C ASN A 58 -10.74 21.35 -17.76
N LYS A 59 -11.88 21.24 -18.46
CA LYS A 59 -11.99 20.35 -19.64
C LYS A 59 -11.46 18.95 -19.31
N TRP A 60 -11.89 18.41 -18.15
CA TRP A 60 -11.37 17.18 -17.60
C TRP A 60 -12.02 15.99 -18.30
N ASN A 61 -11.34 15.43 -19.31
CA ASN A 61 -11.81 14.34 -20.14
C ASN A 61 -11.05 13.03 -19.83
N SER A 62 -11.52 11.93 -20.42
CA SER A 62 -10.95 10.61 -20.20
C SER A 62 -9.45 10.54 -20.51
N MET A 63 -8.98 11.24 -21.54
CA MET A 63 -7.54 11.27 -21.88
C MET A 63 -6.71 11.86 -20.74
N LYS A 64 -7.16 12.97 -20.13
CA LYS A 64 -6.47 13.60 -18.99
C LYS A 64 -6.55 12.71 -17.75
N TYR A 65 -7.70 12.10 -17.50
CA TYR A 65 -7.90 11.19 -16.39
C TYR A 65 -6.96 9.98 -16.47
N GLU A 66 -6.95 9.28 -17.60
CA GLU A 66 -6.07 8.13 -17.83
C GLU A 66 -4.59 8.51 -17.74
N ALA A 67 -4.19 9.64 -18.32
CA ALA A 67 -2.81 10.12 -18.19
C ALA A 67 -2.43 10.39 -16.73
N LYS A 68 -3.35 10.93 -15.93
CA LYS A 68 -3.12 11.17 -14.51
C LYS A 68 -3.02 9.88 -13.72
N LEU A 69 -3.94 8.93 -13.94
CA LEU A 69 -3.88 7.60 -13.32
C LEU A 69 -2.55 6.91 -13.60
N LYS A 70 -2.12 6.91 -14.87
CA LYS A 70 -0.84 6.34 -15.28
C LYS A 70 0.32 7.01 -14.53
N ASN A 71 0.43 8.33 -14.58
CA ASN A 71 1.52 9.07 -13.95
C ASN A 71 1.55 8.83 -12.42
N MET A 72 0.39 8.86 -11.76
CA MET A 72 0.31 8.62 -10.31
C MET A 72 0.70 7.19 -9.95
N SER A 73 0.26 6.21 -10.73
CA SER A 73 0.63 4.80 -10.51
C SER A 73 2.14 4.56 -10.68
N GLU A 74 2.77 5.19 -11.67
CA GLU A 74 4.20 5.13 -11.88
C GLU A 74 4.97 5.74 -10.69
N ILE A 75 4.54 6.90 -10.17
CA ILE A 75 5.15 7.53 -9.00
C ILE A 75 5.00 6.64 -7.76
N LEU A 76 3.79 6.15 -7.49
CA LEU A 76 3.53 5.28 -6.34
C LEU A 76 4.33 3.98 -6.43
N SER A 77 4.56 3.48 -7.63
CA SER A 77 5.38 2.28 -7.85
C SER A 77 6.84 2.47 -7.44
N GLN A 78 7.36 3.69 -7.49
CA GLN A 78 8.74 4.03 -7.09
C GLN A 78 8.94 4.09 -5.57
N LEU A 79 7.87 3.99 -4.78
CA LEU A 79 7.97 3.90 -3.31
C LEU A 79 8.47 2.52 -2.84
N SER A 80 8.65 1.57 -3.74
CA SER A 80 9.26 0.27 -3.43
C SER A 80 10.75 0.41 -3.11
N THR A 81 11.25 -0.53 -2.30
CA THR A 81 12.67 -0.63 -1.93
C THR A 81 13.13 -2.08 -2.06
N ASP A 82 14.44 -2.33 -1.99
CA ASP A 82 14.98 -3.70 -1.99
C ASP A 82 14.41 -4.57 -0.87
N LYS A 83 14.05 -3.97 0.27
CA LYS A 83 13.46 -4.67 1.42
C LYS A 83 11.94 -4.78 1.35
N LEU A 84 11.29 -3.93 0.57
CA LEU A 84 9.85 -3.87 0.38
C LEU A 84 9.56 -3.73 -1.13
N PRO A 85 9.78 -4.78 -1.91
CA PRO A 85 9.69 -4.72 -3.37
C PRO A 85 8.26 -4.46 -3.88
N LEU A 86 7.24 -4.79 -3.10
CA LEU A 86 5.84 -4.47 -3.41
C LEU A 86 5.45 -3.04 -3.03
N GLY A 87 6.36 -2.30 -2.38
CA GLY A 87 6.10 -0.93 -1.92
C GLY A 87 5.69 -0.86 -0.44
N PRO A 88 5.21 0.31 0.01
CA PRO A 88 4.77 0.49 1.39
C PRO A 88 3.62 -0.44 1.77
N THR A 89 3.60 -0.89 3.03
CA THR A 89 2.52 -1.72 3.57
C THR A 89 1.19 -0.97 3.58
N ILE A 90 1.24 0.34 3.88
CA ILE A 90 0.08 1.22 3.89
C ILE A 90 0.44 2.51 3.14
N ILE A 91 -0.44 2.96 2.27
CA ILE A 91 -0.35 4.27 1.63
C ILE A 91 -1.60 5.08 1.98
N GLY A 92 -1.44 6.14 2.77
CA GLY A 92 -2.48 7.15 2.95
C GLY A 92 -2.52 8.06 1.72
N MET A 93 -3.70 8.27 1.17
CA MET A 93 -3.89 9.14 -0.01
C MET A 93 -4.87 10.25 0.32
N SER A 94 -4.60 11.46 -0.17
CA SER A 94 -5.48 12.63 -0.03
C SER A 94 -5.86 13.21 -1.38
N GLU A 95 -6.87 14.07 -1.37
CA GLU A 95 -7.43 14.72 -2.55
C GLU A 95 -7.94 13.72 -3.60
N VAL A 96 -8.67 12.74 -3.10
CA VAL A 96 -9.34 11.69 -3.87
C VAL A 96 -10.83 11.99 -3.87
N GLU A 97 -11.48 11.89 -5.02
CA GLU A 97 -12.89 12.14 -5.15
C GLU A 97 -13.74 11.06 -4.48
N ASN A 98 -13.54 9.81 -4.86
CA ASN A 98 -14.34 8.68 -4.44
C ASN A 98 -13.55 7.37 -4.50
N ARG A 99 -14.20 6.26 -4.11
CA ARG A 99 -13.60 4.91 -4.16
C ARG A 99 -13.28 4.47 -5.60
N ARG A 100 -14.10 4.83 -6.57
CA ARG A 100 -13.95 4.42 -7.98
C ARG A 100 -12.60 4.85 -8.55
N VAL A 101 -12.17 6.09 -8.30
CA VAL A 101 -10.87 6.58 -8.78
C VAL A 101 -9.69 5.82 -8.16
N LEU A 102 -9.81 5.34 -6.92
CA LEU A 102 -8.79 4.49 -6.31
C LEU A 102 -8.75 3.10 -6.94
N GLU A 103 -9.90 2.53 -7.23
CA GLU A 103 -9.99 1.25 -7.94
C GLU A 103 -9.37 1.33 -9.32
N ASP A 104 -9.60 2.42 -10.05
CA ASP A 104 -9.00 2.64 -11.36
C ASP A 104 -7.49 2.91 -11.28
N LEU A 105 -7.02 3.58 -10.22
CA LEU A 105 -5.60 3.77 -9.95
C LEU A 105 -4.90 2.43 -9.68
N LEU A 106 -5.49 1.56 -8.86
CA LEU A 106 -4.89 0.26 -8.54
C LEU A 106 -4.93 -0.74 -9.71
N LYS A 107 -5.81 -0.55 -10.69
CA LYS A 107 -5.83 -1.34 -11.93
C LYS A 107 -4.71 -0.96 -12.90
N GLN A 108 -4.02 0.17 -12.70
CA GLN A 108 -2.93 0.56 -13.57
C GLN A 108 -1.78 -0.46 -13.54
N PRO A 109 -1.12 -0.75 -14.68
CA PRO A 109 -0.10 -1.80 -14.78
C PRO A 109 1.03 -1.69 -13.74
N ALA A 110 1.38 -0.48 -13.31
CA ALA A 110 2.43 -0.26 -12.33
C ALA A 110 2.06 -0.69 -10.89
N LEU A 111 0.76 -0.91 -10.59
CA LEU A 111 0.24 -1.23 -9.27
C LEU A 111 -0.58 -2.52 -9.21
N SER A 112 -1.13 -2.99 -10.34
CA SER A 112 -2.10 -4.09 -10.41
C SER A 112 -1.63 -5.39 -9.74
N ASP A 113 -0.34 -5.68 -9.83
CA ASP A 113 0.26 -6.92 -9.32
C ASP A 113 0.75 -6.82 -7.88
N ARG A 114 0.52 -5.67 -7.22
CA ARG A 114 1.01 -5.43 -5.85
C ARG A 114 0.06 -5.90 -4.76
N GLY A 115 -1.19 -6.23 -5.11
CA GLY A 115 -2.18 -6.77 -4.17
C GLY A 115 -2.70 -5.76 -3.15
N TYR A 116 -2.67 -4.45 -3.45
CA TYR A 116 -3.24 -3.44 -2.56
C TYR A 116 -4.76 -3.59 -2.42
N GLU A 117 -5.24 -3.44 -1.19
CA GLU A 117 -6.66 -3.36 -0.86
C GLU A 117 -7.04 -1.94 -0.41
N ILE A 118 -8.26 -1.51 -0.77
CA ILE A 118 -8.75 -0.18 -0.46
C ILE A 118 -9.56 -0.20 0.82
N VAL A 119 -9.14 0.58 1.80
CA VAL A 119 -9.95 0.95 2.97
C VAL A 119 -10.47 2.37 2.74
N HIS A 120 -11.75 2.49 2.43
CA HIS A 120 -12.39 3.76 2.09
C HIS A 120 -13.63 3.99 2.98
N TYR A 121 -13.72 5.18 3.53
CA TYR A 121 -14.90 5.66 4.24
C TYR A 121 -15.38 6.93 3.55
N GLU A 122 -16.65 6.98 3.19
CA GLU A 122 -17.24 8.22 2.69
C GLU A 122 -17.27 9.27 3.80
N GLY A 123 -16.54 10.33 3.59
CA GLY A 123 -16.52 11.48 4.48
C GLY A 123 -17.56 12.54 4.05
N PRO A 124 -17.86 13.51 4.91
CA PRO A 124 -18.60 14.71 4.49
C PRO A 124 -17.83 15.40 3.36
N ASP A 125 -18.51 16.20 2.55
CA ASP A 125 -18.11 16.83 1.26
C ASP A 125 -16.69 17.44 1.14
N ARG A 126 -15.79 17.11 2.05
CA ARG A 126 -14.39 17.49 2.02
C ARG A 126 -13.55 16.30 1.62
N ARG A 127 -12.66 16.55 0.66
CA ARG A 127 -11.65 15.61 0.16
C ARG A 127 -11.01 14.82 1.30
N GLY A 128 -11.32 13.54 1.40
CA GLY A 128 -10.89 12.70 2.52
C GLY A 128 -9.46 12.19 2.36
N VAL A 129 -8.92 11.64 3.44
CA VAL A 129 -7.69 10.83 3.43
C VAL A 129 -8.13 9.37 3.38
N PHE A 130 -7.67 8.63 2.39
CA PHE A 130 -8.02 7.24 2.19
C PHE A 130 -6.77 6.35 2.26
N PRO A 131 -6.67 5.46 3.23
CA PRO A 131 -5.60 4.48 3.24
C PRO A 131 -5.85 3.37 2.22
N VAL A 132 -4.78 2.98 1.55
CA VAL A 132 -4.69 1.77 0.73
C VAL A 132 -3.62 0.91 1.35
N GLY A 133 -3.91 -0.35 1.60
CA GLY A 133 -2.98 -1.25 2.28
C GLY A 133 -2.75 -2.56 1.55
N LEU A 134 -1.57 -3.15 1.75
CA LEU A 134 -1.32 -4.53 1.39
C LEU A 134 -2.02 -5.45 2.40
N PRO A 135 -2.59 -6.59 1.98
CA PRO A 135 -3.10 -7.58 2.90
C PRO A 135 -1.95 -8.05 3.79
N ILE A 136 -2.13 -7.93 5.11
CA ILE A 136 -1.19 -8.46 6.08
C ILE A 136 -1.54 -9.94 6.24
N SER A 137 -0.76 -10.83 5.63
CA SER A 137 -0.89 -12.26 5.89
C SER A 137 -0.42 -12.53 7.33
N SER A 138 -1.32 -13.02 8.17
CA SER A 138 -0.96 -13.62 9.46
C SER A 138 -0.34 -15.00 9.17
N GLU A 139 0.98 -15.09 9.12
CA GLU A 139 1.69 -16.35 9.30
C GLU A 139 1.86 -16.70 10.77
#